data_6746b8cc9540cc4cdf977b239cd43da3
#
_entry.id   6746b8cc9540cc4cdf977b239cd43da3
#
_cell.length_a   1.000
_cell.length_b   1.000
_cell.length_c   1.000
_cell.angle_alpha   90.00
_cell.angle_beta   90.00
_cell.angle_gamma   90.00
#
_symmetry.space_group_name_H-M   'P 1'
#
loop_
_entity.id
_entity.type
_entity.pdbx_description
1 polymer ?
#
loop_
_entity_poly.entity_id
_entity_poly.type
_entity_poly.pdbx_seq_one_letter_code
_entity_poly.pdbx_strand_id
1 'polypeptide(L)'
;MESVVISFKSYQFFRIYDFKSINASVFDLKNLTLPPDSLLIKRTEMILHKAGYSLLLKILIILILLNCCTFYLIDNRTVVYTILGISIFFYLLTVNFFRFPNRHITLDDKTILAPADGKIVVIEETEETEYFKDRRIQVSIFMNIFNVHINWFPVNGIIKYFKYHKGNFAAAYLPKSSTENERTTIVIESNNGQTILMRQIAGAMAKRIVSYAPVGGKARQNQHAGFIKFGSRVDLFLPLDTQIKVTLGQKTVGSQTLIGELAERKKE
;
A
#
# COMPACT_ATOMS: atom_id res chain seq x y z
N MET A 1 14.53 19.87 5.95
CA MET A 1 13.30 19.48 6.70
C MET A 1 13.50 18.04 7.13
N GLU A 2 13.84 17.87 8.39
CA GLU A 2 14.22 16.58 8.99
C GLU A 2 12.99 15.67 9.16
N SER A 3 13.13 14.43 8.77
CA SER A 3 12.15 13.38 9.00
C SER A 3 12.31 12.83 10.41
N VAL A 4 11.25 12.93 11.22
CA VAL A 4 11.23 12.32 12.56
C VAL A 4 11.10 10.80 12.40
N VAL A 5 12.14 10.07 12.76
CA VAL A 5 12.17 8.60 12.80
C VAL A 5 11.77 8.17 14.21
N ILE A 6 10.58 7.57 14.36
CA ILE A 6 10.17 6.92 15.59
C ILE A 6 10.55 5.45 15.49
N SER A 7 11.58 5.03 16.24
CA SER A 7 12.03 3.64 16.29
C SER A 7 11.24 2.85 17.34
N PHE A 8 10.33 1.98 16.91
CA PHE A 8 9.70 1.00 17.81
C PHE A 8 10.55 -0.28 17.86
N LYS A 9 11.12 -0.58 19.00
CA LYS A 9 11.72 -1.89 19.28
C LYS A 9 10.60 -2.90 19.54
N SER A 10 10.21 -3.68 18.55
CA SER A 10 9.38 -4.86 18.78
C SER A 10 10.27 -6.02 19.26
N TYR A 11 10.15 -6.38 20.52
CA TYR A 11 10.69 -7.62 21.06
C TYR A 11 9.82 -8.78 20.54
N GLN A 12 10.28 -9.49 19.51
CA GLN A 12 9.79 -10.84 19.26
C GLN A 12 10.59 -11.81 20.15
N PHE A 13 9.88 -12.45 21.08
CA PHE A 13 10.38 -13.59 21.83
C PHE A 13 10.64 -14.76 20.87
N PHE A 14 11.88 -14.95 20.46
CA PHE A 14 12.31 -16.21 19.87
C PHE A 14 12.63 -17.17 21.00
N ARG A 15 11.90 -18.30 21.01
CA ARG A 15 12.16 -19.48 21.87
C ARG A 15 13.56 -19.99 21.54
N ILE A 16 14.49 -19.83 22.48
CA ILE A 16 15.83 -20.40 22.39
C ILE A 16 15.67 -21.91 22.52
N TYR A 17 15.98 -22.64 21.48
CA TYR A 17 16.18 -24.08 21.56
C TYR A 17 17.40 -24.36 22.45
N ASP A 18 17.20 -25.28 23.37
CA ASP A 18 18.14 -25.72 24.39
C ASP A 18 19.41 -26.31 23.72
N PHE A 19 20.50 -25.56 23.77
CA PHE A 19 21.82 -25.97 23.24
C PHE A 19 22.65 -26.69 24.32
N LYS A 20 22.08 -27.73 24.94
CA LYS A 20 22.77 -28.63 25.88
C LYS A 20 23.00 -29.98 25.26
N SER A 21 23.74 -30.08 24.17
CA SER A 21 24.46 -31.33 23.79
C SER A 21 25.26 -31.16 22.50
N ILE A 22 26.26 -30.28 22.50
CA ILE A 22 27.31 -30.35 21.47
C ILE A 22 28.65 -30.32 22.18
N ASN A 23 29.37 -31.42 22.07
CA ASN A 23 30.72 -31.63 22.61
C ASN A 23 31.67 -30.55 22.05
N ALA A 24 32.34 -29.84 22.95
CA ALA A 24 33.22 -28.68 22.70
C ALA A 24 34.63 -29.10 22.23
N SER A 25 34.81 -30.04 21.32
CA SER A 25 36.16 -30.51 20.95
C SER A 25 36.52 -30.50 19.47
N VAL A 26 35.72 -29.86 18.58
CA VAL A 26 36.09 -29.79 17.14
C VAL A 26 35.56 -28.49 16.51
N PHE A 27 35.82 -27.32 17.07
CA PHE A 27 35.61 -26.08 16.30
C PHE A 27 36.79 -25.12 16.45
N ASP A 28 37.64 -25.10 15.44
CA ASP A 28 38.68 -24.10 15.28
C ASP A 28 38.03 -22.76 14.87
N LEU A 29 37.85 -21.86 15.86
CA LEU A 29 37.18 -20.55 15.71
C LEU A 29 38.00 -19.51 14.92
N LYS A 30 39.21 -19.88 14.42
CA LYS A 30 40.07 -18.93 13.72
C LYS A 30 39.83 -18.80 12.21
N ASN A 31 39.03 -19.71 11.63
CA ASN A 31 38.79 -19.70 10.16
C ASN A 31 37.33 -19.56 9.75
N LEU A 32 36.45 -19.07 10.65
CA LEU A 32 35.05 -18.80 10.29
C LEU A 32 34.95 -17.43 9.63
N THR A 33 35.30 -17.35 8.36
CA THR A 33 34.90 -16.22 7.50
C THR A 33 33.42 -16.36 7.22
N LEU A 34 32.58 -15.69 8.06
CA LEU A 34 31.16 -15.51 7.74
C LEU A 34 31.07 -14.74 6.41
N PRO A 35 30.25 -15.21 5.45
CA PRO A 35 30.03 -14.45 4.24
C PRO A 35 29.48 -13.07 4.61
N PRO A 36 30.00 -11.95 4.06
CA PRO A 36 29.74 -10.60 4.54
C PRO A 36 28.29 -10.13 4.41
N ASP A 37 27.40 -10.87 3.77
CA ASP A 37 26.04 -10.41 3.44
C ASP A 37 24.88 -11.30 3.92
N SER A 38 25.13 -12.40 4.63
CA SER A 38 24.05 -13.35 4.95
C SER A 38 23.35 -13.14 6.30
N LEU A 39 23.77 -12.19 7.12
CA LEU A 39 23.20 -11.92 8.47
C LEU A 39 22.79 -10.47 8.72
N LEU A 40 22.74 -9.63 7.69
CA LEU A 40 22.01 -8.38 7.79
C LEU A 40 20.51 -8.69 7.75
N ILE A 41 19.91 -8.95 8.92
CA ILE A 41 18.46 -8.79 9.11
C ILE A 41 18.18 -7.37 8.62
N LYS A 42 17.73 -7.24 7.37
CA LYS A 42 17.30 -5.96 6.80
C LYS A 42 16.20 -5.44 7.71
N ARG A 43 16.58 -4.51 8.58
CA ARG A 43 15.66 -3.80 9.46
C ARG A 43 14.62 -3.13 8.55
N THR A 44 13.43 -3.65 8.49
CA THR A 44 12.28 -2.98 7.86
C THR A 44 11.95 -1.79 8.76
N GLU A 45 12.55 -0.65 8.46
CA GLU A 45 12.17 0.60 9.12
C GLU A 45 10.74 0.93 8.71
N MET A 46 9.84 0.84 9.68
CA MET A 46 8.45 1.22 9.50
C MET A 46 8.35 2.74 9.65
N ILE A 47 8.22 3.43 8.53
CA ILE A 47 8.03 4.87 8.49
C ILE A 47 6.52 5.16 8.48
N LEU A 48 6.10 6.27 9.09
CA LEU A 48 4.72 6.74 8.99
C LEU A 48 4.56 7.65 7.77
N HIS A 49 3.50 7.44 7.01
CA HIS A 49 3.21 8.25 5.84
C HIS A 49 2.78 9.67 6.24
N LYS A 50 3.37 10.70 5.61
CA LYS A 50 3.14 12.12 5.91
C LYS A 50 1.67 12.56 5.91
N ALA A 51 0.83 11.93 5.09
CA ALA A 51 -0.61 12.20 5.03
C ALA A 51 -1.35 11.82 6.33
N GLY A 52 -0.70 11.07 7.24
CA GLY A 52 -1.24 10.65 8.53
C GLY A 52 -0.93 11.61 9.68
N TYR A 53 0.15 12.40 9.62
CA TYR A 53 0.66 13.13 10.79
C TYR A 53 -0.37 14.05 11.44
N SER A 54 -1.05 14.90 10.66
CA SER A 54 -2.06 15.81 11.19
C SER A 54 -3.26 15.08 11.81
N LEU A 55 -3.70 13.96 11.21
CA LEU A 55 -4.81 13.18 11.73
C LEU A 55 -4.42 12.44 13.00
N LEU A 56 -3.25 11.80 13.02
CA LEU A 56 -2.72 11.09 14.20
C LEU A 56 -2.57 12.03 15.39
N LEU A 57 -2.04 13.25 15.18
CA LEU A 57 -1.93 14.26 16.23
C LEU A 57 -3.31 14.67 16.76
N LYS A 58 -4.29 14.93 15.89
CA LYS A 58 -5.65 15.29 16.30
C LYS A 58 -6.32 14.17 17.10
N ILE A 59 -6.21 12.93 16.63
CA ILE A 59 -6.76 11.77 17.34
C ILE A 59 -6.09 11.61 18.71
N LEU A 60 -4.75 11.76 18.79
CA LEU A 60 -4.03 11.67 20.05
C LEU A 60 -4.54 12.69 21.06
N ILE A 61 -4.68 13.96 20.66
CA ILE A 61 -5.19 15.03 21.53
C ILE A 61 -6.61 14.71 22.00
N ILE A 62 -7.50 14.28 21.10
CA ILE A 62 -8.88 13.93 21.46
C ILE A 62 -8.90 12.77 22.47
N LEU A 63 -8.09 11.73 22.25
CA LEU A 63 -8.03 10.57 23.14
C LEU A 63 -7.43 10.95 24.51
N ILE A 64 -6.44 11.82 24.57
CA ILE A 64 -5.90 12.34 25.85
C ILE A 64 -7.00 13.08 26.61
N LEU A 65 -7.69 14.02 25.97
CA LEU A 65 -8.78 14.77 26.59
C LEU A 65 -9.90 13.86 27.09
N LEU A 66 -10.30 12.88 26.28
CA LEU A 66 -11.30 11.88 26.66
C LEU A 66 -10.87 11.10 27.92
N ASN A 67 -9.64 10.61 27.95
CA ASN A 67 -9.15 9.82 29.08
C ASN A 67 -8.93 10.69 30.34
N CYS A 68 -8.52 11.94 30.20
CA CYS A 68 -8.47 12.88 31.32
C CYS A 68 -9.88 13.12 31.88
N CYS A 69 -10.88 13.38 31.03
CA CYS A 69 -12.26 13.57 31.42
C CYS A 69 -12.81 12.33 32.15
N THR A 70 -12.60 11.14 31.62
CA THR A 70 -13.07 9.88 32.25
C THR A 70 -12.42 9.65 33.61
N PHE A 71 -11.12 9.98 33.75
CA PHE A 71 -10.39 9.86 35.00
C PHE A 71 -10.95 10.78 36.10
N TYR A 72 -11.40 12.00 35.75
CA TYR A 72 -11.99 12.95 36.69
C TYR A 72 -13.45 12.72 36.99
N LEU A 73 -14.26 12.24 36.01
CA LEU A 73 -15.71 12.14 36.14
C LEU A 73 -16.21 10.77 36.57
N ILE A 74 -15.39 9.72 36.44
CA ILE A 74 -15.78 8.33 36.68
C ILE A 74 -15.01 7.75 37.85
N ASP A 75 -15.69 7.43 38.96
CA ASP A 75 -15.07 6.83 40.14
C ASP A 75 -14.70 5.36 39.94
N ASN A 76 -15.44 4.65 39.07
CA ASN A 76 -15.21 3.24 38.80
C ASN A 76 -13.93 3.03 37.97
N ARG A 77 -12.87 2.61 38.65
CA ARG A 77 -11.55 2.40 38.05
C ARG A 77 -11.52 1.35 36.94
N THR A 78 -12.35 0.33 37.02
CA THR A 78 -12.47 -0.69 35.96
C THR A 78 -12.94 -0.05 34.65
N VAL A 79 -13.96 0.81 34.70
CA VAL A 79 -14.48 1.53 33.53
C VAL A 79 -13.38 2.46 32.94
N VAL A 80 -12.67 3.21 33.78
CA VAL A 80 -11.59 4.11 33.35
C VAL A 80 -10.50 3.34 32.60
N TYR A 81 -10.00 2.22 33.17
CA TYR A 81 -8.95 1.43 32.51
C TYR A 81 -9.45 0.72 31.26
N THR A 82 -10.72 0.33 31.19
CA THR A 82 -11.32 -0.23 29.97
C THR A 82 -11.32 0.81 28.84
N ILE A 83 -11.76 2.04 29.12
CA ILE A 83 -11.76 3.14 28.12
C ILE A 83 -10.34 3.48 27.69
N LEU A 84 -9.37 3.51 28.62
CA LEU A 84 -7.97 3.71 28.28
C LEU A 84 -7.43 2.62 27.36
N GLY A 85 -7.71 1.35 27.65
CA GLY A 85 -7.31 0.21 26.83
C GLY A 85 -7.89 0.29 25.40
N ILE A 86 -9.17 0.62 25.27
CA ILE A 86 -9.85 0.83 23.98
C ILE A 86 -9.21 2.01 23.23
N SER A 87 -8.91 3.11 23.92
CA SER A 87 -8.27 4.29 23.34
C SER A 87 -6.90 3.96 22.76
N ILE A 88 -6.07 3.25 23.51
CA ILE A 88 -4.73 2.81 23.08
C ILE A 88 -4.87 1.88 21.85
N PHE A 89 -5.76 0.89 21.90
CA PHE A 89 -5.98 -0.03 20.79
C PHE A 89 -6.40 0.72 19.51
N PHE A 90 -7.35 1.64 19.62
CA PHE A 90 -7.82 2.44 18.49
C PHE A 90 -6.71 3.34 17.92
N TYR A 91 -5.88 3.95 18.79
CA TYR A 91 -4.74 4.76 18.36
C TYR A 91 -3.71 3.93 17.61
N LEU A 92 -3.34 2.74 18.14
CA LEU A 92 -2.40 1.82 17.50
C LEU A 92 -2.92 1.31 16.15
N LEU A 93 -4.23 1.03 16.04
CA LEU A 93 -4.87 0.68 14.77
C LEU A 93 -4.74 1.80 13.74
N THR A 94 -4.93 3.05 14.17
CA THR A 94 -4.79 4.23 13.29
C THR A 94 -3.34 4.45 12.87
N VAL A 95 -2.37 4.28 13.77
CA VAL A 95 -0.93 4.32 13.45
C VAL A 95 -0.58 3.23 12.42
N ASN A 96 -1.08 1.99 12.63
CA ASN A 96 -0.87 0.89 11.69
C ASN A 96 -1.44 1.18 10.29
N PHE A 97 -2.57 1.90 10.21
CA PHE A 97 -3.18 2.29 8.94
C PHE A 97 -2.26 3.21 8.10
N PHE A 98 -1.52 4.12 8.74
CA PHE A 98 -0.60 5.04 8.08
C PHE A 98 0.82 4.52 7.95
N ARG A 99 1.05 3.20 8.17
CA ARG A 99 2.37 2.60 8.01
C ARG A 99 2.86 2.70 6.57
N PHE A 100 4.14 2.94 6.43
CA PHE A 100 4.85 3.01 5.16
C PHE A 100 5.96 1.95 5.14
N PRO A 101 5.75 0.79 4.52
CA PRO A 101 6.79 -0.22 4.38
C PRO A 101 7.79 0.18 3.30
N ASN A 102 9.07 0.07 3.60
CA ASN A 102 10.10 0.14 2.56
C ASN A 102 10.14 -1.18 1.79
N ARG A 103 9.96 -1.14 0.46
CA ARG A 103 9.90 -2.31 -0.41
C ARG A 103 11.03 -2.27 -1.42
N HIS A 104 11.77 -3.36 -1.48
CA HIS A 104 12.81 -3.53 -2.48
C HIS A 104 12.23 -4.28 -3.67
N ILE A 105 12.49 -3.78 -4.88
CA ILE A 105 12.08 -4.38 -6.13
C ILE A 105 13.23 -4.34 -7.13
N THR A 106 13.19 -5.25 -8.09
CA THR A 106 13.96 -5.11 -9.33
C THR A 106 13.07 -4.37 -10.33
N LEU A 107 13.57 -3.26 -10.87
CA LEU A 107 12.84 -2.47 -11.88
C LEU A 107 12.88 -3.21 -13.21
N ASP A 108 11.74 -3.33 -13.88
CA ASP A 108 11.64 -3.94 -15.20
C ASP A 108 10.55 -3.24 -16.02
N ASP A 109 10.90 -2.74 -17.19
CA ASP A 109 9.99 -1.97 -18.05
C ASP A 109 8.91 -2.85 -18.73
N LYS A 110 9.07 -4.18 -18.72
CA LYS A 110 8.06 -5.12 -19.25
C LYS A 110 7.01 -5.52 -18.22
N THR A 111 7.34 -5.42 -16.95
CA THR A 111 6.47 -5.90 -15.87
C THR A 111 5.48 -4.83 -15.40
N ILE A 112 4.28 -5.29 -15.05
CA ILE A 112 3.25 -4.50 -14.37
C ILE A 112 3.19 -4.98 -12.93
N LEU A 113 3.60 -4.15 -11.98
CA LEU A 113 3.54 -4.47 -10.57
C LEU A 113 2.20 -4.02 -9.95
N ALA A 114 1.77 -4.71 -8.90
CA ALA A 114 0.55 -4.35 -8.18
C ALA A 114 0.65 -2.90 -7.66
N PRO A 115 -0.31 -2.04 -7.97
CA PRO A 115 -0.34 -0.67 -7.48
C PRO A 115 -0.74 -0.56 -6.01
N ALA A 116 -1.21 -1.64 -5.38
CA ALA A 116 -1.74 -1.62 -4.02
C ALA A 116 -1.63 -2.98 -3.33
N ASP A 117 -1.65 -2.96 -1.99
CA ASP A 117 -1.94 -4.14 -1.17
C ASP A 117 -3.44 -4.42 -1.21
N GLY A 118 -3.81 -5.68 -1.35
CA GLY A 118 -5.22 -6.01 -1.34
C GLY A 118 -5.53 -7.40 -1.84
N LYS A 119 -6.69 -7.52 -2.46
CA LYS A 119 -7.19 -8.75 -3.08
C LYS A 119 -7.71 -8.44 -4.48
N ILE A 120 -7.36 -9.25 -5.46
CA ILE A 120 -7.92 -9.16 -6.81
C ILE A 120 -9.42 -9.49 -6.75
N VAL A 121 -10.25 -8.57 -7.19
CA VAL A 121 -11.72 -8.69 -7.17
C VAL A 121 -12.35 -8.69 -8.57
N VAL A 122 -11.62 -8.20 -9.59
CA VAL A 122 -12.07 -8.21 -10.99
C VAL A 122 -10.87 -8.52 -11.88
N ILE A 123 -11.08 -9.37 -12.87
CA ILE A 123 -10.23 -9.57 -14.05
C ILE A 123 -11.21 -9.80 -15.20
N GLU A 124 -11.41 -8.81 -16.05
CA GLU A 124 -12.34 -8.91 -17.20
C GLU A 124 -11.95 -7.95 -18.32
N GLU A 125 -12.40 -8.23 -19.51
CA GLU A 125 -12.33 -7.27 -20.61
C GLU A 125 -13.53 -6.33 -20.54
N THR A 126 -13.27 -5.04 -20.53
CA THR A 126 -14.31 -4.01 -20.47
C THR A 126 -13.95 -2.81 -21.33
N GLU A 127 -14.94 -1.99 -21.68
CA GLU A 127 -14.71 -0.74 -22.39
C GLU A 127 -14.26 0.35 -21.39
N GLU A 128 -13.09 0.95 -21.65
CA GLU A 128 -12.64 2.14 -20.91
C GLU A 128 -13.18 3.39 -21.63
N THR A 129 -14.14 4.06 -21.01
CA THR A 129 -14.95 5.11 -21.65
C THR A 129 -14.41 6.53 -21.45
N GLU A 130 -13.40 6.75 -20.58
CA GLU A 130 -12.93 8.10 -20.22
C GLU A 130 -11.80 8.59 -21.11
N TYR A 131 -10.74 7.81 -21.25
CA TYR A 131 -9.52 8.21 -21.94
C TYR A 131 -9.29 7.43 -23.24
N PHE A 132 -9.27 6.11 -23.16
CA PHE A 132 -8.97 5.26 -24.32
C PHE A 132 -10.16 5.12 -25.27
N LYS A 133 -11.36 4.99 -24.72
CA LYS A 133 -12.61 4.74 -25.46
C LYS A 133 -12.51 3.46 -26.31
N ASP A 134 -11.82 2.47 -25.77
CA ASP A 134 -11.61 1.15 -26.37
C ASP A 134 -11.71 0.04 -25.32
N ARG A 135 -11.64 -1.21 -25.77
CA ARG A 135 -11.63 -2.39 -24.89
C ARG A 135 -10.27 -2.57 -24.24
N ARG A 136 -10.28 -2.82 -22.93
CA ARG A 136 -9.12 -3.04 -22.09
C ARG A 136 -9.34 -4.21 -21.13
N ILE A 137 -8.26 -4.83 -20.68
CA ILE A 137 -8.33 -5.77 -19.55
C ILE A 137 -8.36 -4.93 -18.28
N GLN A 138 -9.45 -5.02 -17.51
CA GLN A 138 -9.56 -4.42 -16.18
C GLN A 138 -9.08 -5.43 -15.14
N VAL A 139 -8.11 -5.00 -14.31
CA VAL A 139 -7.70 -5.71 -13.09
C VAL A 139 -7.94 -4.81 -11.90
N SER A 140 -8.79 -5.26 -10.96
CA SER A 140 -9.18 -4.46 -9.80
C SER A 140 -8.67 -5.06 -8.49
N ILE A 141 -8.08 -4.21 -7.65
CA ILE A 141 -7.52 -4.57 -6.34
C ILE A 141 -8.32 -3.87 -5.26
N PHE A 142 -9.05 -4.63 -4.44
CA PHE A 142 -9.76 -4.12 -3.28
C PHE A 142 -8.85 -4.08 -2.06
N MET A 143 -8.83 -2.94 -1.36
CA MET A 143 -8.01 -2.69 -0.17
C MET A 143 -8.93 -2.61 1.06
N ASN A 144 -8.78 -3.53 2.00
CA ASN A 144 -9.47 -3.44 3.29
C ASN A 144 -8.70 -2.53 4.27
N ILE A 145 -9.31 -2.17 5.40
CA ILE A 145 -8.74 -1.23 6.37
C ILE A 145 -7.40 -1.68 7.01
N PHE A 146 -7.06 -2.96 6.93
CA PHE A 146 -5.82 -3.52 7.48
C PHE A 146 -4.67 -3.53 6.46
N ASN A 147 -4.96 -3.29 5.18
CA ASN A 147 -3.95 -3.19 4.14
C ASN A 147 -3.14 -1.88 4.25
N VAL A 148 -1.98 -1.84 3.62
CA VAL A 148 -1.27 -0.58 3.37
C VAL A 148 -2.03 0.21 2.32
N HIS A 149 -2.38 1.47 2.61
CA HIS A 149 -3.22 2.30 1.73
C HIS A 149 -2.42 3.22 0.80
N ILE A 150 -1.12 3.01 0.72
CA ILE A 150 -0.27 3.65 -0.28
C ILE A 150 -0.54 3.00 -1.63
N ASN A 151 -0.57 3.84 -2.68
CA ASN A 151 -0.59 3.35 -4.04
C ASN A 151 0.74 3.66 -4.72
N TRP A 152 1.24 2.70 -5.49
CA TRP A 152 2.51 2.79 -6.22
C TRP A 152 2.25 2.83 -7.71
N PHE A 153 3.17 3.44 -8.47
CA PHE A 153 3.12 3.34 -9.91
C PHE A 153 3.40 1.90 -10.35
N PRO A 154 2.52 1.32 -11.20
CA PRO A 154 2.64 -0.07 -11.61
C PRO A 154 3.72 -0.31 -12.67
N VAL A 155 4.11 0.73 -13.42
CA VAL A 155 5.11 0.70 -14.50
C VAL A 155 6.03 1.91 -14.44
N ASN A 156 7.18 1.82 -15.12
CA ASN A 156 8.03 2.96 -15.42
C ASN A 156 7.53 3.67 -16.67
N GLY A 157 7.54 5.02 -16.69
CA GLY A 157 7.09 5.78 -17.85
C GLY A 157 6.83 7.26 -17.57
N ILE A 158 6.02 7.86 -18.43
CA ILE A 158 5.62 9.27 -18.34
C ILE A 158 4.11 9.37 -18.12
N ILE A 159 3.70 10.22 -17.18
CA ILE A 159 2.28 10.49 -16.90
C ILE A 159 1.73 11.37 -18.00
N LYS A 160 0.83 10.86 -18.83
CA LYS A 160 0.22 11.58 -19.97
C LYS A 160 -1.08 12.27 -19.61
N TYR A 161 -1.78 11.75 -18.59
CA TYR A 161 -3.10 12.29 -18.22
C TYR A 161 -3.31 12.12 -16.72
N PHE A 162 -3.94 13.13 -16.13
CA PHE A 162 -4.43 13.10 -14.75
C PHE A 162 -5.76 13.83 -14.67
N LYS A 163 -6.76 13.19 -14.06
CA LYS A 163 -8.03 13.81 -13.77
C LYS A 163 -8.57 13.36 -12.42
N TYR A 164 -9.00 14.33 -11.63
CA TYR A 164 -9.73 14.11 -10.39
C TYR A 164 -11.23 14.26 -10.66
N HIS A 165 -12.01 13.30 -10.20
CA HIS A 165 -13.47 13.31 -10.29
C HIS A 165 -14.06 13.36 -8.88
N LYS A 166 -14.86 14.40 -8.62
CA LYS A 166 -15.74 14.38 -7.46
C LYS A 166 -16.81 13.32 -7.68
N GLY A 167 -17.17 12.60 -6.62
CA GLY A 167 -18.15 11.54 -6.72
C GLY A 167 -18.73 11.17 -5.35
N ASN A 168 -19.51 10.10 -5.35
CA ASN A 168 -20.12 9.52 -4.17
C ASN A 168 -19.09 8.74 -3.33
N PHE A 169 -19.54 8.22 -2.20
CA PHE A 169 -18.75 7.36 -1.31
C PHE A 169 -19.51 6.04 -1.08
N ALA A 170 -19.77 5.29 -2.16
CA ALA A 170 -20.31 3.94 -2.07
C ALA A 170 -19.21 2.94 -1.70
N ALA A 171 -19.59 1.74 -1.26
CA ALA A 171 -18.62 0.70 -0.93
C ALA A 171 -17.76 0.35 -2.15
N ALA A 172 -16.44 0.40 -2.01
CA ALA A 172 -15.49 0.30 -3.12
C ALA A 172 -15.48 -1.08 -3.83
N TYR A 173 -16.02 -2.13 -3.19
CA TYR A 173 -16.16 -3.46 -3.81
C TYR A 173 -17.33 -3.54 -4.81
N LEU A 174 -18.23 -2.56 -4.83
CA LEU A 174 -19.35 -2.54 -5.77
C LEU A 174 -18.87 -2.15 -7.18
N PRO A 175 -19.37 -2.80 -8.27
CA PRO A 175 -18.97 -2.46 -9.66
C PRO A 175 -19.14 -0.98 -9.99
N LYS A 176 -20.27 -0.37 -9.62
CA LYS A 176 -20.57 1.06 -9.85
C LYS A 176 -19.59 2.04 -9.20
N SER A 177 -18.85 1.61 -8.18
CA SER A 177 -17.89 2.49 -7.49
C SER A 177 -16.78 3.00 -8.42
N SER A 178 -16.44 2.24 -9.47
CA SER A 178 -15.43 2.64 -10.46
C SER A 178 -15.81 3.89 -11.27
N THR A 179 -17.11 4.20 -11.39
CA THR A 179 -17.62 5.31 -12.18
C THR A 179 -18.30 6.39 -11.35
N GLU A 180 -18.89 6.04 -10.20
CA GLU A 180 -19.72 6.97 -9.41
C GLU A 180 -18.99 7.55 -8.19
N ASN A 181 -17.98 6.86 -7.64
CA ASN A 181 -17.25 7.32 -6.46
C ASN A 181 -16.22 8.41 -6.79
N GLU A 182 -15.82 9.16 -5.75
CA GLU A 182 -14.61 10.01 -5.81
C GLU A 182 -13.44 9.17 -6.32
N ARG A 183 -12.80 9.62 -7.39
CA ARG A 183 -11.72 8.87 -8.05
C ARG A 183 -10.70 9.78 -8.71
N THR A 184 -9.52 9.24 -8.94
CA THR A 184 -8.51 9.83 -9.84
C THR A 184 -8.24 8.88 -10.99
N THR A 185 -8.06 9.43 -12.17
CA THR A 185 -7.63 8.71 -13.37
C THR A 185 -6.23 9.18 -13.73
N ILE A 186 -5.29 8.23 -13.85
CA ILE A 186 -3.87 8.46 -14.17
C ILE A 186 -3.55 7.59 -15.38
N VAL A 187 -3.08 8.20 -16.47
CA VAL A 187 -2.62 7.44 -17.64
C VAL A 187 -1.11 7.56 -17.74
N ILE A 188 -0.46 6.42 -17.90
CA ILE A 188 1.00 6.30 -17.97
C ILE A 188 1.36 5.67 -19.31
N GLU A 189 2.17 6.37 -20.09
CA GLU A 189 2.87 5.77 -21.23
C GLU A 189 4.16 5.15 -20.70
N SER A 190 4.23 3.82 -20.75
CA SER A 190 5.38 3.10 -20.24
C SER A 190 6.58 3.22 -21.17
N ASN A 191 7.79 2.93 -20.65
CA ASN A 191 9.02 3.03 -21.43
C ASN A 191 9.05 2.12 -22.66
N ASN A 192 8.24 1.05 -22.70
CA ASN A 192 8.07 0.19 -23.87
C ASN A 192 7.05 0.71 -24.91
N GLY A 193 6.48 1.91 -24.67
CA GLY A 193 5.53 2.56 -25.55
C GLY A 193 4.06 2.12 -25.39
N GLN A 194 3.77 1.18 -24.47
CA GLN A 194 2.40 0.80 -24.14
C GLN A 194 1.78 1.79 -23.16
N THR A 195 0.46 2.02 -23.27
CA THR A 195 -0.24 2.96 -22.39
C THR A 195 -1.20 2.20 -21.48
N ILE A 196 -1.11 2.46 -20.19
CA ILE A 196 -1.98 1.89 -19.17
C ILE A 196 -2.71 3.00 -18.41
N LEU A 197 -3.89 2.69 -17.88
CA LEU A 197 -4.63 3.58 -17.00
C LEU A 197 -4.73 2.97 -15.61
N MET A 198 -4.43 3.77 -14.61
CA MET A 198 -4.60 3.47 -13.20
C MET A 198 -5.68 4.38 -12.62
N ARG A 199 -6.73 3.81 -12.04
CA ARG A 199 -7.82 4.55 -11.40
C ARG A 199 -7.81 4.27 -9.90
N GLN A 200 -7.64 5.31 -9.08
CA GLN A 200 -7.80 5.25 -7.64
C GLN A 200 -9.24 5.58 -7.30
N ILE A 201 -9.90 4.74 -6.50
CA ILE A 201 -11.32 4.86 -6.19
C ILE A 201 -11.49 4.88 -4.67
N ALA A 202 -12.14 5.92 -4.16
CA ALA A 202 -12.50 6.05 -2.76
C ALA A 202 -13.67 5.14 -2.41
N GLY A 203 -13.62 4.50 -1.23
CA GLY A 203 -14.73 3.70 -0.70
C GLY A 203 -15.62 4.48 0.27
N ALA A 204 -16.60 3.82 0.87
CA ALA A 204 -17.61 4.42 1.74
C ALA A 204 -17.05 5.16 2.97
N MET A 205 -15.90 4.74 3.48
CA MET A 205 -15.21 5.39 4.59
C MET A 205 -14.09 6.35 4.14
N ALA A 206 -13.83 6.42 2.82
CA ALA A 206 -12.75 7.23 2.29
C ALA A 206 -13.14 8.72 2.32
N LYS A 207 -12.26 9.55 2.88
CA LYS A 207 -12.50 11.00 2.96
C LYS A 207 -11.71 11.79 1.93
N ARG A 208 -10.70 11.21 1.28
CA ARG A 208 -9.87 11.91 0.28
C ARG A 208 -8.86 10.97 -0.39
N ILE A 209 -8.71 11.13 -1.69
CA ILE A 209 -7.59 10.62 -2.46
C ILE A 209 -6.49 11.70 -2.51
N VAL A 210 -5.27 11.33 -2.17
CA VAL A 210 -4.08 12.15 -2.37
C VAL A 210 -3.31 11.54 -3.53
N SER A 211 -3.10 12.31 -4.60
CA SER A 211 -2.33 11.85 -5.77
C SER A 211 -1.02 12.63 -5.90
N TYR A 212 0.03 11.94 -6.34
CA TYR A 212 1.37 12.47 -6.61
C TYR A 212 1.76 12.28 -8.08
N ALA A 213 0.79 12.34 -8.98
CA ALA A 213 0.92 12.04 -10.40
C ALA A 213 0.73 13.31 -11.27
N PRO A 214 1.66 14.28 -11.30
CA PRO A 214 1.56 15.44 -12.17
C PRO A 214 1.74 15.02 -13.64
N VAL A 215 0.93 15.59 -14.54
CA VAL A 215 1.07 15.40 -15.98
C VAL A 215 2.46 15.83 -16.44
N GLY A 216 3.10 15.04 -17.30
CA GLY A 216 4.49 15.20 -17.73
C GLY A 216 5.53 14.67 -16.74
N GLY A 217 5.10 14.31 -15.52
CA GLY A 217 5.97 13.70 -14.51
C GLY A 217 6.37 12.28 -14.86
N LYS A 218 7.49 11.82 -14.27
CA LYS A 218 7.98 10.45 -14.40
C LYS A 218 7.24 9.54 -13.41
N ALA A 219 6.62 8.48 -13.92
CA ALA A 219 6.19 7.35 -13.12
C ALA A 219 7.36 6.36 -13.01
N ARG A 220 7.66 5.89 -11.81
CA ARG A 220 8.65 4.85 -11.55
C ARG A 220 8.05 3.77 -10.67
N GLN A 221 8.25 2.51 -11.01
CA GLN A 221 7.91 1.39 -10.13
C GLN A 221 8.50 1.63 -8.73
N ASN A 222 7.80 1.19 -7.68
CA ASN A 222 8.13 1.45 -6.26
C ASN A 222 8.08 2.93 -5.82
N GLN A 223 7.70 3.86 -6.69
CA GLN A 223 7.44 5.24 -6.32
C GLN A 223 5.96 5.46 -6.03
N HIS A 224 5.65 6.35 -5.09
CA HIS A 224 4.26 6.61 -4.70
C HIS A 224 3.49 7.32 -5.81
N ALA A 225 2.37 6.72 -6.23
CA ALA A 225 1.38 7.35 -7.07
C ALA A 225 0.35 8.13 -6.25
N GLY A 226 0.10 7.69 -5.01
CA GLY A 226 -0.85 8.35 -4.13
C GLY A 226 -1.15 7.60 -2.84
N PHE A 227 -2.18 8.09 -2.14
CA PHE A 227 -2.69 7.51 -0.90
C PHE A 227 -4.22 7.68 -0.84
N ILE A 228 -4.95 6.61 -0.55
CA ILE A 228 -6.41 6.64 -0.38
C ILE A 228 -6.75 6.38 1.09
N LYS A 229 -7.51 7.28 1.73
CA LYS A 229 -7.85 7.14 3.16
C LYS A 229 -9.09 6.26 3.33
N PHE A 230 -8.99 5.16 4.09
CA PHE A 230 -10.04 4.28 4.58
C PHE A 230 -10.90 3.55 3.53
N GLY A 231 -10.52 2.31 3.22
CA GLY A 231 -11.25 1.40 2.33
C GLY A 231 -11.34 1.89 0.89
N SER A 232 -10.73 1.18 -0.04
CA SER A 232 -10.51 1.69 -1.37
C SER A 232 -10.34 0.58 -2.39
N ARG A 233 -10.30 0.96 -3.66
CA ARG A 233 -10.05 0.09 -4.78
C ARG A 233 -9.09 0.79 -5.75
N VAL A 234 -8.23 0.03 -6.38
CA VAL A 234 -7.43 0.50 -7.50
C VAL A 234 -7.73 -0.38 -8.71
N ASP A 235 -8.11 0.25 -9.81
CA ASP A 235 -8.32 -0.43 -11.09
C ASP A 235 -7.15 -0.12 -12.02
N LEU A 236 -6.68 -1.15 -12.72
CA LEU A 236 -5.78 -1.04 -13.85
C LEU A 236 -6.56 -1.38 -15.11
N PHE A 237 -6.41 -0.57 -16.16
CA PHE A 237 -6.90 -0.85 -17.50
C PHE A 237 -5.69 -1.03 -18.41
N LEU A 238 -5.52 -2.26 -18.87
CA LEU A 238 -4.35 -2.74 -19.57
C LEU A 238 -4.66 -3.06 -21.04
N PRO A 239 -3.68 -2.99 -21.94
CA PRO A 239 -3.86 -3.45 -23.33
C PRO A 239 -4.34 -4.91 -23.37
N LEU A 240 -5.11 -5.29 -24.41
CA LEU A 240 -5.68 -6.64 -24.55
C LEU A 240 -4.62 -7.73 -24.74
N ASP A 241 -3.44 -7.38 -25.24
CA ASP A 241 -2.29 -8.26 -25.44
C ASP A 241 -1.43 -8.47 -24.18
N THR A 242 -1.83 -7.87 -23.04
CA THR A 242 -1.14 -8.04 -21.75
C THR A 242 -1.29 -9.47 -21.23
N GLN A 243 -0.18 -10.11 -20.88
CA GLN A 243 -0.17 -11.42 -20.23
C GLN A 243 -0.46 -11.28 -18.73
N ILE A 244 -1.68 -11.55 -18.29
CA ILE A 244 -2.07 -11.50 -16.89
C ILE A 244 -1.43 -12.67 -16.11
N LYS A 245 -0.80 -12.38 -14.96
CA LYS A 245 -0.10 -13.36 -14.10
C LYS A 245 -0.77 -13.56 -12.74
N VAL A 246 -1.93 -12.97 -12.51
CA VAL A 246 -2.71 -13.09 -11.27
C VAL A 246 -4.05 -13.74 -11.52
N THR A 247 -4.66 -14.25 -10.44
CA THR A 247 -5.99 -14.89 -10.47
C THR A 247 -6.97 -14.15 -9.57
N LEU A 248 -8.28 -14.32 -9.86
CA LEU A 248 -9.33 -13.76 -9.02
C LEU A 248 -9.22 -14.28 -7.59
N GLY A 249 -9.34 -13.40 -6.62
CA GLY A 249 -9.20 -13.73 -5.20
C GLY A 249 -7.78 -13.77 -4.67
N GLN A 250 -6.75 -13.68 -5.51
CA GLN A 250 -5.34 -13.63 -5.10
C GLN A 250 -5.05 -12.38 -4.25
N LYS A 251 -4.25 -12.55 -3.19
CA LYS A 251 -3.73 -11.43 -2.40
C LYS A 251 -2.57 -10.77 -3.15
N THR A 252 -2.53 -9.45 -3.11
CA THR A 252 -1.46 -8.63 -3.70
C THR A 252 -0.68 -7.88 -2.63
N VAL A 253 0.60 -7.73 -2.88
CA VAL A 253 1.51 -6.84 -2.15
C VAL A 253 1.96 -5.78 -3.14
N GLY A 254 1.56 -4.53 -2.91
CA GLY A 254 1.86 -3.40 -3.80
C GLY A 254 3.34 -3.27 -4.07
N SER A 255 3.69 -2.90 -5.26
CA SER A 255 5.08 -2.81 -5.75
C SER A 255 5.89 -4.12 -5.74
N GLN A 256 5.30 -5.28 -5.40
CA GLN A 256 6.00 -6.57 -5.37
C GLN A 256 5.29 -7.66 -6.18
N THR A 257 3.95 -7.74 -6.11
CA THR A 257 3.21 -8.75 -6.86
C THR A 257 3.20 -8.41 -8.33
N LEU A 258 3.62 -9.34 -9.18
CA LEU A 258 3.53 -9.23 -10.64
C LEU A 258 2.07 -9.39 -11.06
N ILE A 259 1.47 -8.34 -11.62
CA ILE A 259 0.10 -8.37 -12.17
C ILE A 259 0.10 -8.95 -13.57
N GLY A 260 1.09 -8.58 -14.39
CA GLY A 260 1.20 -9.03 -15.76
C GLY A 260 2.44 -8.50 -16.45
N GLU A 261 2.58 -8.87 -17.71
CA GLU A 261 3.66 -8.46 -18.59
C GLU A 261 3.10 -7.77 -19.82
N LEU A 262 3.63 -6.59 -20.13
CA LEU A 262 3.30 -5.86 -21.36
C LEU A 262 3.93 -6.52 -22.56
N ALA A 263 3.18 -6.69 -23.64
CA ALA A 263 3.74 -7.14 -24.90
C ALA A 263 4.80 -6.15 -25.43
N GLU A 264 5.81 -6.68 -26.11
CA GLU A 264 6.79 -5.82 -26.79
C GLU A 264 6.09 -5.11 -27.97
N ARG A 265 6.13 -3.78 -27.97
CA ARG A 265 5.72 -3.03 -29.15
C ARG A 265 6.81 -3.19 -30.19
N LYS A 266 6.51 -3.87 -31.32
CA LYS A 266 7.38 -3.82 -32.49
C LYS A 266 7.53 -2.35 -32.87
N LYS A 267 8.76 -1.82 -32.84
CA LYS A 267 9.06 -0.52 -33.42
C LYS A 267 8.83 -0.67 -34.92
N GLU A 268 7.75 -0.06 -35.43
CA GLU A 268 7.58 0.20 -36.84
C GLU A 268 8.59 1.23 -37.32
#